data_1316e0ab23e0aefe335348e765edfc36
#
_entry.id   1316e0ab23e0aefe335348e765edfc36
#
_cell.length_a   1.000
_cell.length_b   1.000
_cell.length_c   1.000
_cell.angle_alpha   90.00
_cell.angle_beta   90.00
_cell.angle_gamma   90.00
#
_symmetry.space_group_name_H-M   'P 1'
#
loop_
_entity.id
_entity.type
_entity.pdbx_description
1 polymer ?
#
loop_
_entity_poly.entity_id
_entity_poly.type
_entity_poly.pdbx_seq_one_letter_code
_entity_poly.pdbx_strand_id
1 'polypeptide(L)'
;LRISKSDKKFHGIKAARRILIAMLAVSALATALVGYTSFRLSGIVDPAVQAQQDLARSVYRRTHAPDLHPFDGAPELTTWAWSGSAAMPEPDLVRAKSVLLACADSGEVLFEKNADELIPPASMTKLVAMYTALRAVANGEVSLDDSVALPEESWARNIPPGSSLMFLGPGQNVTMDEILTGMAVVSGNDAAIALACHVSGSVPAFVTRMNGEIRRLGLRKTVFVEPSGLSENNRTT
;
A
#
# COMPACT_ATOMS: atom_id res chain seq x y z
N LEU A 1 -51.40 41.08 41.59
CA LEU A 1 -50.86 39.66 41.70
C LEU A 1 -49.37 39.74 41.39
N ARG A 2 -48.48 39.62 42.42
CA ARG A 2 -47.01 39.52 42.25
C ARG A 2 -46.67 38.08 41.94
N ILE A 3 -46.29 37.79 40.71
CA ILE A 3 -45.74 36.50 40.31
C ILE A 3 -44.40 36.35 41.04
N SER A 4 -44.24 35.28 41.82
CA SER A 4 -43.06 34.96 42.64
C SER A 4 -41.81 34.81 41.74
N LYS A 5 -40.65 35.32 42.21
CA LYS A 5 -39.35 35.12 41.54
C LYS A 5 -39.01 33.63 41.27
N SER A 6 -39.58 32.71 42.06
CA SER A 6 -39.47 31.28 41.91
C SER A 6 -40.12 30.77 40.61
N ASP A 7 -41.31 31.27 40.27
CA ASP A 7 -42.04 30.80 39.07
C ASP A 7 -41.37 31.23 37.77
N LYS A 8 -40.74 32.43 37.73
CA LYS A 8 -39.96 32.88 36.56
C LYS A 8 -38.72 32.02 36.31
N LYS A 9 -38.04 31.56 37.37
CA LYS A 9 -36.85 30.69 37.29
C LYS A 9 -37.22 29.31 36.78
N PHE A 10 -38.35 28.78 37.19
CA PHE A 10 -38.85 27.44 36.76
C PHE A 10 -39.30 27.45 35.29
N HIS A 11 -39.93 28.51 34.81
CA HIS A 11 -40.28 28.68 33.39
C HIS A 11 -39.06 28.84 32.49
N GLY A 12 -38.03 29.54 32.95
CA GLY A 12 -36.76 29.68 32.21
C GLY A 12 -36.04 28.35 32.02
N ILE A 13 -36.00 27.50 33.03
CA ILE A 13 -35.37 26.16 32.97
C ILE A 13 -36.13 25.24 32.01
N LYS A 14 -37.47 25.25 32.02
CA LYS A 14 -38.28 24.49 31.06
C LYS A 14 -38.09 24.97 29.62
N ALA A 15 -37.97 26.26 29.39
CA ALA A 15 -37.70 26.82 28.07
C ALA A 15 -36.29 26.46 27.59
N ALA A 16 -35.26 26.60 28.42
CA ALA A 16 -33.89 26.22 28.11
C ALA A 16 -33.77 24.71 27.79
N ARG A 17 -34.45 23.85 28.52
CA ARG A 17 -34.48 22.40 28.24
C ARG A 17 -35.17 22.08 26.93
N ARG A 18 -36.23 22.77 26.55
CA ARG A 18 -36.87 22.61 25.21
C ARG A 18 -35.99 23.07 24.06
N ILE A 19 -35.29 24.19 24.27
CA ILE A 19 -34.33 24.68 23.26
C ILE A 19 -33.17 23.70 23.09
N LEU A 20 -32.62 23.17 24.18
CA LEU A 20 -31.53 22.18 24.14
C LEU A 20 -31.97 20.89 23.44
N ILE A 21 -33.16 20.38 23.72
CA ILE A 21 -33.72 19.19 23.06
C ILE A 21 -33.93 19.47 21.56
N ALA A 22 -34.42 20.65 21.19
CA ALA A 22 -34.58 21.03 19.79
C ALA A 22 -33.24 21.13 19.06
N MET A 23 -32.21 21.70 19.70
CA MET A 23 -30.86 21.78 19.12
C MET A 23 -30.22 20.40 18.94
N LEU A 24 -30.38 19.51 19.92
CA LEU A 24 -29.90 18.11 19.80
C LEU A 24 -30.63 17.33 18.69
N ALA A 25 -31.94 17.54 18.54
CA ALA A 25 -32.73 16.94 17.47
C ALA A 25 -32.28 17.44 16.08
N VAL A 26 -32.05 18.74 15.93
CA VAL A 26 -31.56 19.35 14.69
C VAL A 26 -30.16 18.84 14.35
N SER A 27 -29.27 18.74 15.35
CA SER A 27 -27.92 18.20 15.16
C SER A 27 -27.95 16.74 14.75
N ALA A 28 -28.79 15.91 15.38
CA ALA A 28 -28.96 14.51 15.00
C ALA A 28 -29.54 14.34 13.59
N LEU A 29 -30.50 15.20 13.20
CA LEU A 29 -31.06 15.20 11.85
C LEU A 29 -30.02 15.62 10.81
N ALA A 30 -29.20 16.62 11.10
CA ALA A 30 -28.13 17.08 10.23
C ALA A 30 -27.08 15.98 10.04
N THR A 31 -26.69 15.29 11.12
CA THR A 31 -25.74 14.17 11.06
C THR A 31 -26.31 12.99 10.27
N ALA A 32 -27.58 12.67 10.47
CA ALA A 32 -28.26 11.61 9.70
C ALA A 32 -28.39 11.98 8.21
N LEU A 33 -28.65 13.26 7.89
CA LEU A 33 -28.74 13.73 6.50
C LEU A 33 -27.39 13.69 5.82
N VAL A 34 -26.30 14.10 6.50
CA VAL A 34 -24.93 14.02 5.98
C VAL A 34 -24.53 12.55 5.80
N GLY A 35 -24.84 11.68 6.76
CA GLY A 35 -24.60 10.23 6.63
C GLY A 35 -25.38 9.60 5.47
N TYR A 36 -26.66 9.96 5.30
CA TYR A 36 -27.49 9.48 4.18
C TYR A 36 -27.02 9.99 2.83
N THR A 37 -26.63 11.26 2.73
CA THR A 37 -26.08 11.83 1.47
C THR A 37 -24.73 11.22 1.14
N SER A 38 -23.85 11.01 2.12
CA SER A 38 -22.57 10.32 1.93
C SER A 38 -22.77 8.87 1.50
N PHE A 39 -23.72 8.15 2.10
CA PHE A 39 -24.07 6.79 1.72
C PHE A 39 -24.68 6.73 0.30
N ARG A 40 -25.55 7.69 -0.07
CA ARG A 40 -26.11 7.79 -1.43
C ARG A 40 -25.05 8.17 -2.46
N LEU A 41 -24.12 9.05 -2.13
CA LEU A 41 -23.03 9.44 -3.04
C LEU A 41 -21.99 8.35 -3.21
N SER A 42 -21.73 7.51 -2.18
CA SER A 42 -20.87 6.33 -2.31
C SER A 42 -21.49 5.18 -3.10
N GLY A 43 -22.83 5.19 -3.26
CA GLY A 43 -23.57 4.19 -4.06
C GLY A 43 -23.91 4.63 -5.48
N ILE A 44 -23.64 5.89 -5.85
CA ILE A 44 -23.87 6.42 -7.20
C ILE A 44 -22.51 6.71 -7.84
N VAL A 45 -21.75 5.66 -8.10
CA VAL A 45 -20.89 5.70 -9.29
C VAL A 45 -21.86 5.51 -10.45
N ASP A 46 -22.06 6.57 -11.25
CA ASP A 46 -22.86 6.48 -12.47
C ASP A 46 -22.37 5.24 -13.25
N PRO A 47 -23.26 4.27 -13.55
CA PRO A 47 -22.87 3.08 -14.30
C PRO A 47 -22.14 3.40 -15.61
N ALA A 48 -22.44 4.55 -16.24
CA ALA A 48 -21.75 5.03 -17.42
C ALA A 48 -20.31 5.46 -17.12
N VAL A 49 -20.07 6.13 -15.99
CA VAL A 49 -18.72 6.51 -15.54
C VAL A 49 -17.92 5.26 -15.17
N GLN A 50 -18.54 4.31 -14.47
CA GLN A 50 -17.92 3.03 -14.16
C GLN A 50 -17.54 2.27 -15.44
N ALA A 51 -18.46 2.13 -16.38
CA ALA A 51 -18.22 1.47 -17.66
C ALA A 51 -17.10 2.18 -18.47
N GLN A 52 -17.05 3.51 -18.43
CA GLN A 52 -16.00 4.29 -19.08
C GLN A 52 -14.63 4.08 -18.42
N GLN A 53 -14.59 4.02 -17.08
CA GLN A 53 -13.38 3.71 -16.33
C GLN A 53 -12.89 2.28 -16.60
N ASP A 54 -13.81 1.31 -16.65
CA ASP A 54 -13.47 -0.09 -16.93
C ASP A 54 -12.99 -0.26 -18.38
N LEU A 55 -13.61 0.47 -19.33
CA LEU A 55 -13.12 0.52 -20.71
C LEU A 55 -11.75 1.15 -20.79
N ALA A 56 -11.51 2.29 -20.13
CA ALA A 56 -10.22 2.96 -20.10
C ALA A 56 -9.15 2.07 -19.47
N ARG A 57 -9.46 1.37 -18.36
CA ARG A 57 -8.58 0.37 -17.74
C ARG A 57 -8.27 -0.79 -18.70
N SER A 58 -9.28 -1.31 -19.40
CA SER A 58 -9.10 -2.42 -20.34
C SER A 58 -8.24 -2.03 -21.54
N VAL A 59 -8.41 -0.80 -22.06
CA VAL A 59 -7.61 -0.25 -23.15
C VAL A 59 -6.18 -0.01 -22.66
N TYR A 60 -5.99 0.60 -21.48
CA TYR A 60 -4.68 0.81 -20.88
C TYR A 60 -3.94 -0.52 -20.70
N ARG A 61 -4.59 -1.54 -20.13
CA ARG A 61 -4.03 -2.89 -19.96
C ARG A 61 -3.60 -3.52 -21.29
N ARG A 62 -4.41 -3.37 -22.37
CA ARG A 62 -4.07 -3.93 -23.69
C ARG A 62 -2.91 -3.20 -24.36
N THR A 63 -2.78 -1.89 -24.12
CA THR A 63 -1.76 -1.06 -24.80
C THR A 63 -0.46 -0.93 -24.00
N HIS A 64 -0.52 -1.17 -22.68
CA HIS A 64 0.59 -0.99 -21.74
C HIS A 64 0.85 -2.22 -20.88
N ALA A 65 0.14 -3.34 -21.13
CA ALA A 65 0.58 -4.60 -20.53
C ALA A 65 2.02 -4.81 -21.01
N PRO A 66 3.02 -4.82 -20.12
CA PRO A 66 4.31 -5.29 -20.52
C PRO A 66 4.09 -6.69 -21.09
N ASP A 67 4.71 -7.02 -22.21
CA ASP A 67 4.82 -8.40 -22.62
C ASP A 67 5.50 -9.14 -21.47
N LEU A 68 4.67 -9.65 -20.54
CA LEU A 68 5.11 -10.51 -19.45
C LEU A 68 5.46 -11.86 -20.12
N HIS A 69 6.46 -11.82 -20.98
CA HIS A 69 7.07 -13.06 -21.41
C HIS A 69 7.53 -13.79 -20.16
N PRO A 70 7.23 -15.10 -20.02
CA PRO A 70 7.83 -15.89 -18.98
C PRO A 70 9.32 -15.55 -18.97
N PHE A 71 9.81 -15.10 -17.82
CA PHE A 71 11.22 -14.75 -17.65
C PHE A 71 12.05 -16.03 -17.89
N ASP A 72 12.34 -16.33 -19.14
CA ASP A 72 13.27 -17.36 -19.53
C ASP A 72 14.69 -16.82 -19.24
N GLY A 73 15.16 -17.15 -18.08
CA GLY A 73 16.44 -16.74 -17.55
C GLY A 73 16.35 -15.55 -16.57
N ALA A 74 16.98 -15.69 -15.41
CA ALA A 74 17.36 -14.52 -14.64
C ALA A 74 18.21 -13.65 -15.60
N PRO A 75 17.99 -12.31 -15.67
CA PRO A 75 18.97 -11.47 -16.31
C PRO A 75 20.31 -11.84 -15.70
N GLU A 76 21.30 -12.17 -16.52
CA GLU A 76 22.66 -12.28 -16.00
C GLU A 76 22.90 -10.98 -15.27
N LEU A 77 23.10 -11.08 -13.95
CA LEU A 77 23.54 -9.94 -13.18
C LEU A 77 24.92 -9.62 -13.75
N THR A 78 24.94 -8.71 -14.71
CA THR A 78 26.18 -8.15 -15.20
C THR A 78 26.92 -7.66 -13.98
N THR A 79 28.11 -8.18 -13.76
CA THR A 79 28.98 -7.70 -12.67
C THR A 79 29.22 -6.22 -12.94
N TRP A 80 28.53 -5.40 -12.16
CA TRP A 80 28.63 -3.97 -12.29
C TRP A 80 30.05 -3.55 -11.90
N ALA A 81 30.80 -3.03 -12.85
CA ALA A 81 32.17 -2.62 -12.66
C ALA A 81 32.25 -1.09 -12.69
N TRP A 82 32.93 -0.52 -11.72
CA TRP A 82 33.25 0.91 -11.69
C TRP A 82 34.18 1.26 -12.89
N SER A 83 33.76 2.14 -13.78
CA SER A 83 34.57 2.59 -14.93
C SER A 83 35.57 3.71 -14.58
N GLY A 84 35.42 4.36 -13.44
CA GLY A 84 36.36 5.35 -12.92
C GLY A 84 36.42 6.70 -13.67
N SER A 85 35.55 6.94 -14.64
CA SER A 85 35.68 8.08 -15.57
C SER A 85 34.91 9.34 -15.20
N ALA A 86 33.97 9.28 -14.25
CA ALA A 86 33.18 10.44 -13.82
C ALA A 86 33.79 11.12 -12.59
N ALA A 87 33.86 12.44 -12.59
CA ALA A 87 34.19 13.20 -11.39
C ALA A 87 33.12 12.93 -10.33
N MET A 88 33.49 12.20 -9.28
CA MET A 88 32.62 11.88 -8.17
C MET A 88 32.24 13.16 -7.41
N PRO A 89 30.96 13.38 -7.04
CA PRO A 89 30.67 14.37 -6.02
C PRO A 89 31.41 14.01 -4.74
N GLU A 90 31.91 15.01 -4.02
CA GLU A 90 32.58 14.80 -2.74
C GLU A 90 31.67 13.93 -1.84
N PRO A 91 32.13 12.76 -1.37
CA PRO A 91 31.30 11.85 -0.59
C PRO A 91 30.64 12.50 0.63
N ASP A 92 31.24 13.54 1.19
CA ASP A 92 30.76 14.27 2.35
C ASP A 92 29.53 15.12 2.07
N LEU A 93 29.23 15.44 0.81
CA LEU A 93 28.01 16.14 0.43
C LEU A 93 26.77 15.23 0.39
N VAL A 94 26.98 13.92 0.35
CA VAL A 94 25.89 12.93 0.30
C VAL A 94 25.54 12.48 1.72
N ARG A 95 24.39 12.90 2.23
CA ARG A 95 23.91 12.59 3.60
C ARG A 95 23.41 11.16 3.77
N ALA A 96 23.08 10.43 2.69
CA ALA A 96 22.66 9.05 2.79
C ALA A 96 23.80 8.17 3.35
N LYS A 97 23.45 7.16 4.15
CA LYS A 97 24.39 6.20 4.70
C LYS A 97 24.98 5.32 3.62
N SER A 98 24.14 4.83 2.72
CA SER A 98 24.51 3.98 1.60
C SER A 98 23.92 4.54 0.32
N VAL A 99 24.68 4.52 -0.75
CA VAL A 99 24.27 5.00 -2.08
C VAL A 99 24.85 4.09 -3.15
N LEU A 100 24.04 3.79 -4.15
CA LEU A 100 24.49 3.22 -5.42
C LEU A 100 23.77 3.95 -6.56
N LEU A 101 24.53 4.54 -7.45
CA LEU A 101 24.05 5.11 -8.70
C LEU A 101 24.69 4.37 -9.87
N ALA A 102 23.86 3.85 -10.74
CA ALA A 102 24.33 3.08 -11.87
C ALA A 102 23.52 3.37 -13.14
N CYS A 103 24.12 3.19 -14.28
CA CYS A 103 23.46 3.21 -15.58
C CYS A 103 22.73 1.89 -15.78
N ALA A 104 21.40 1.93 -15.98
CA ALA A 104 20.59 0.72 -16.15
C ALA A 104 20.91 -0.03 -17.47
N ASP A 105 21.29 0.70 -18.53
CA ASP A 105 21.55 0.13 -19.85
C ASP A 105 22.93 -0.56 -19.92
N SER A 106 23.96 0.05 -19.31
CA SER A 106 25.35 -0.45 -19.39
C SER A 106 25.77 -1.26 -18.16
N GLY A 107 25.05 -1.13 -17.04
CA GLY A 107 25.48 -1.66 -15.75
C GLY A 107 26.63 -0.89 -15.11
N GLU A 108 27.06 0.23 -15.70
CA GLU A 108 28.15 1.05 -15.18
C GLU A 108 27.78 1.70 -13.84
N VAL A 109 28.60 1.52 -12.82
CA VAL A 109 28.44 2.20 -11.52
C VAL A 109 29.05 3.60 -11.65
N LEU A 110 28.20 4.62 -11.51
CA LEU A 110 28.58 6.02 -11.63
C LEU A 110 28.98 6.64 -10.28
N PHE A 111 28.41 6.13 -9.20
CA PHE A 111 28.71 6.58 -7.84
C PHE A 111 28.32 5.49 -6.82
N GLU A 112 29.18 5.27 -5.84
CA GLU A 112 28.86 4.40 -4.71
C GLU A 112 29.39 4.96 -3.39
N LYS A 113 28.64 4.67 -2.32
CA LYS A 113 29.03 4.94 -0.93
C LYS A 113 28.42 3.84 -0.07
N ASN A 114 29.27 3.06 0.61
CA ASN A 114 28.83 1.95 1.46
C ASN A 114 27.76 1.07 0.80
N ALA A 115 27.86 0.79 -0.51
CA ALA A 115 26.85 0.09 -1.27
C ALA A 115 26.62 -1.36 -0.78
N ASP A 116 27.63 -1.94 -0.14
CA ASP A 116 27.61 -3.30 0.43
C ASP A 116 27.21 -3.35 1.93
N GLU A 117 26.89 -2.21 2.54
CA GLU A 117 26.43 -2.17 3.93
C GLU A 117 25.02 -2.75 4.05
N LEU A 118 24.85 -3.66 5.02
CA LEU A 118 23.53 -4.24 5.29
C LEU A 118 22.63 -3.23 5.99
N ILE A 119 21.56 -2.85 5.33
CA ILE A 119 20.56 -1.91 5.82
C ILE A 119 19.17 -2.55 5.89
N PRO A 120 18.29 -2.11 6.79
CA PRO A 120 16.87 -2.41 6.69
C PRO A 120 16.27 -1.63 5.52
N PRO A 121 15.67 -2.31 4.54
CA PRO A 121 15.16 -1.65 3.32
C PRO A 121 13.87 -0.86 3.54
N ALA A 122 13.25 -0.96 4.73
CA ALA A 122 11.94 -0.41 5.00
C ALA A 122 10.93 -0.78 3.89
N SER A 123 10.10 0.14 3.44
CA SER A 123 9.08 -0.12 2.42
C SER A 123 9.63 -0.53 1.04
N MET A 124 10.92 -0.41 0.77
CA MET A 124 11.52 -1.00 -0.44
C MET A 124 11.39 -2.53 -0.47
N THR A 125 11.17 -3.18 0.68
CA THR A 125 10.77 -4.60 0.78
C THR A 125 9.62 -4.93 -0.16
N LYS A 126 8.65 -4.02 -0.31
CA LYS A 126 7.48 -4.20 -1.17
C LYS A 126 7.82 -4.36 -2.65
N LEU A 127 8.96 -3.87 -3.10
CA LEU A 127 9.42 -4.11 -4.48
C LEU A 127 9.62 -5.62 -4.72
N VAL A 128 10.24 -6.31 -3.77
CA VAL A 128 10.43 -7.76 -3.86
C VAL A 128 9.12 -8.51 -3.65
N ALA A 129 8.25 -8.02 -2.76
CA ALA A 129 6.91 -8.61 -2.59
C ALA A 129 6.08 -8.51 -3.87
N MET A 130 6.01 -7.32 -4.50
CA MET A 130 5.31 -7.13 -5.79
C MET A 130 5.96 -7.95 -6.90
N TYR A 131 7.28 -7.97 -6.99
CA TYR A 131 7.99 -8.81 -7.96
C TYR A 131 7.64 -10.30 -7.81
N THR A 132 7.63 -10.80 -6.57
CA THR A 132 7.28 -12.20 -6.28
C THR A 132 5.85 -12.51 -6.69
N ALA A 133 4.91 -11.59 -6.45
CA ALA A 133 3.52 -11.73 -6.86
C ALA A 133 3.34 -11.67 -8.37
N LEU A 134 4.01 -10.73 -9.06
CA LEU A 134 3.98 -10.65 -10.53
C LEU A 134 4.61 -11.86 -11.19
N ARG A 135 5.60 -12.49 -10.55
CA ARG A 135 6.14 -13.79 -10.99
C ARG A 135 5.07 -14.89 -10.91
N ALA A 136 4.23 -14.88 -9.86
CA ALA A 136 3.10 -15.82 -9.76
C ALA A 136 2.07 -15.57 -10.86
N VAL A 137 1.79 -14.30 -11.20
CA VAL A 137 0.93 -13.95 -12.33
C VAL A 137 1.52 -14.45 -13.66
N ALA A 138 2.81 -14.19 -13.89
CA ALA A 138 3.49 -14.64 -15.12
C ALA A 138 3.50 -16.17 -15.27
N ASN A 139 3.52 -16.90 -14.15
CA ASN A 139 3.43 -18.36 -14.13
C ASN A 139 1.98 -18.89 -14.24
N GLY A 140 0.97 -18.02 -14.28
CA GLY A 140 -0.44 -18.41 -14.33
C GLY A 140 -1.00 -18.98 -13.02
N GLU A 141 -0.32 -18.77 -11.90
CA GLU A 141 -0.73 -19.28 -10.58
C GLU A 141 -1.85 -18.44 -9.97
N VAL A 142 -1.85 -17.13 -10.26
CA VAL A 142 -2.84 -16.13 -9.87
C VAL A 142 -3.06 -15.15 -11.02
N SER A 143 -4.16 -14.39 -10.97
CA SER A 143 -4.49 -13.36 -11.99
C SER A 143 -4.57 -11.98 -11.35
N LEU A 144 -4.27 -10.93 -12.13
CA LEU A 144 -4.50 -9.54 -11.70
C LEU A 144 -5.98 -9.25 -11.41
N ASP A 145 -6.89 -9.97 -12.06
CA ASP A 145 -8.34 -9.84 -11.89
C ASP A 145 -8.91 -10.69 -10.73
N ASP A 146 -8.06 -11.48 -10.06
CA ASP A 146 -8.53 -12.29 -8.92
C ASP A 146 -9.06 -11.39 -7.81
N SER A 147 -10.20 -11.76 -7.25
CA SER A 147 -10.71 -11.15 -6.02
C SER A 147 -9.86 -11.62 -4.84
N VAL A 148 -9.24 -10.69 -4.15
CA VAL A 148 -8.34 -10.99 -3.03
C VAL A 148 -9.14 -11.15 -1.75
N ALA A 149 -9.06 -12.33 -1.13
CA ALA A 149 -9.57 -12.52 0.22
C ALA A 149 -8.79 -11.65 1.21
N LEU A 150 -9.50 -10.93 2.07
CA LEU A 150 -8.92 -10.06 3.08
C LEU A 150 -8.96 -10.73 4.45
N PRO A 151 -7.95 -11.54 4.84
CA PRO A 151 -7.90 -12.14 6.15
C PRO A 151 -7.78 -11.07 7.24
N GLU A 152 -8.22 -11.38 8.45
CA GLU A 152 -8.26 -10.40 9.54
C GLU A 152 -6.90 -9.75 9.84
N GLU A 153 -5.81 -10.48 9.65
CA GLU A 153 -4.45 -9.97 9.81
C GLU A 153 -4.08 -8.87 8.79
N SER A 154 -4.77 -8.81 7.64
CA SER A 154 -4.59 -7.75 6.64
C SER A 154 -5.49 -6.53 6.86
N TRP A 155 -6.37 -6.53 7.86
CA TRP A 155 -7.24 -5.38 8.06
C TRP A 155 -6.46 -4.20 8.64
N ALA A 156 -6.71 -3.02 8.10
CA ALA A 156 -6.02 -1.78 8.48
C ALA A 156 -5.99 -1.54 10.00
N ARG A 157 -7.07 -1.89 10.70
CA ARG A 157 -7.16 -1.76 12.17
C ARG A 157 -6.18 -2.64 12.95
N ASN A 158 -5.67 -3.70 12.34
CA ASN A 158 -4.75 -4.66 12.96
C ASN A 158 -3.29 -4.39 12.59
N ILE A 159 -3.04 -3.41 11.73
CA ILE A 159 -1.69 -2.96 11.37
C ILE A 159 -1.20 -1.93 12.40
N PRO A 160 0.09 -1.93 12.77
CA PRO A 160 0.62 -0.99 13.76
C PRO A 160 0.28 0.46 13.46
N PRO A 161 -0.08 1.27 14.46
CA PRO A 161 -0.39 2.70 14.28
C PRO A 161 0.76 3.46 13.61
N GLY A 162 0.42 4.42 12.76
CA GLY A 162 1.40 5.20 12.00
C GLY A 162 1.92 4.53 10.74
N SER A 163 1.43 3.33 10.43
CA SER A 163 1.74 2.64 9.17
C SER A 163 1.04 3.26 7.98
N SER A 164 1.67 3.16 6.80
CA SER A 164 1.01 3.44 5.52
C SER A 164 -0.02 2.36 5.22
N LEU A 165 -1.23 2.75 4.85
CA LEU A 165 -2.37 1.84 4.68
C LEU A 165 -3.13 2.11 3.38
N MET A 166 -3.66 1.07 2.77
CA MET A 166 -4.70 1.11 1.74
C MET A 166 -6.10 1.15 2.38
N PHE A 167 -6.18 1.02 3.72
CA PHE A 167 -7.41 0.96 4.52
C PHE A 167 -8.30 -0.25 4.18
N LEU A 168 -7.68 -1.41 4.07
CA LEU A 168 -8.39 -2.67 3.86
C LEU A 168 -9.19 -3.08 5.11
N GLY A 169 -10.33 -3.70 4.88
CA GLY A 169 -11.22 -4.13 5.96
C GLY A 169 -12.27 -5.15 5.51
N PRO A 170 -13.10 -5.64 6.44
CA PRO A 170 -14.08 -6.68 6.15
C PRO A 170 -15.14 -6.19 5.14
N GLY A 171 -15.54 -7.08 4.24
CA GLY A 171 -16.60 -6.83 3.26
C GLY A 171 -16.18 -6.00 2.04
N GLN A 172 -14.94 -5.58 1.94
CA GLN A 172 -14.42 -4.98 0.71
C GLN A 172 -14.14 -6.06 -0.32
N ASN A 173 -14.39 -5.74 -1.59
CA ASN A 173 -14.05 -6.57 -2.74
C ASN A 173 -12.95 -5.82 -3.52
N VAL A 174 -11.74 -6.32 -3.45
CA VAL A 174 -10.58 -5.74 -4.11
C VAL A 174 -9.89 -6.78 -4.98
N THR A 175 -9.40 -6.34 -6.14
CA THR A 175 -8.64 -7.19 -7.04
C THR A 175 -7.16 -7.20 -6.70
N MET A 176 -6.43 -8.18 -7.21
CA MET A 176 -4.98 -8.26 -7.05
C MET A 176 -4.28 -7.04 -7.67
N ASP A 177 -4.80 -6.52 -8.81
CA ASP A 177 -4.30 -5.28 -9.44
C ASP A 177 -4.45 -4.07 -8.52
N GLU A 178 -5.61 -3.95 -7.84
CA GLU A 178 -5.85 -2.88 -6.87
C GLU A 178 -4.95 -3.00 -5.64
N ILE A 179 -4.69 -4.21 -5.16
CA ILE A 179 -3.73 -4.47 -4.06
C ILE A 179 -2.31 -4.04 -4.46
N LEU A 180 -1.83 -4.45 -5.64
CA LEU A 180 -0.52 -4.05 -6.16
C LEU A 180 -0.43 -2.53 -6.33
N THR A 181 -1.49 -1.90 -6.86
CA THR A 181 -1.58 -0.45 -6.99
C THR A 181 -1.53 0.24 -5.62
N GLY A 182 -2.27 -0.26 -4.63
CA GLY A 182 -2.25 0.26 -3.26
C GLY A 182 -0.86 0.13 -2.61
N MET A 183 -0.15 -0.97 -2.86
CA MET A 183 1.23 -1.13 -2.41
C MET A 183 2.16 -0.11 -3.07
N ALA A 184 2.03 0.12 -4.38
CA ALA A 184 2.90 1.01 -5.13
C ALA A 184 2.65 2.50 -4.81
N VAL A 185 1.39 2.92 -4.67
CA VAL A 185 1.00 4.33 -4.55
C VAL A 185 1.03 4.82 -3.09
N VAL A 186 0.38 4.09 -2.19
CA VAL A 186 0.28 4.48 -0.77
C VAL A 186 1.18 3.66 0.14
N SER A 187 1.97 2.74 -0.42
CA SER A 187 2.84 1.86 0.37
C SER A 187 2.08 1.03 1.42
N GLY A 188 0.85 0.58 1.09
CA GLY A 188 -0.04 -0.11 2.01
C GLY A 188 0.58 -1.36 2.65
N ASN A 189 0.70 -1.36 3.97
CA ASN A 189 1.21 -2.51 4.72
C ASN A 189 0.15 -3.61 4.85
N ASP A 190 -1.11 -3.21 5.01
CA ASP A 190 -2.30 -4.07 4.95
C ASP A 190 -2.40 -4.77 3.58
N ALA A 191 -2.16 -4.05 2.49
CA ALA A 191 -2.12 -4.59 1.14
C ALA A 191 -0.99 -5.63 0.97
N ALA A 192 0.18 -5.40 1.55
CA ALA A 192 1.28 -6.37 1.48
C ALA A 192 0.95 -7.70 2.19
N ILE A 193 0.23 -7.66 3.30
CA ILE A 193 -0.24 -8.85 4.00
C ILE A 193 -1.32 -9.57 3.19
N ALA A 194 -2.31 -8.82 2.67
CA ALA A 194 -3.37 -9.39 1.83
C ALA A 194 -2.79 -10.08 0.58
N LEU A 195 -1.84 -9.44 -0.10
CA LEU A 195 -1.11 -10.00 -1.23
C LEU A 195 -0.42 -11.32 -0.87
N ALA A 196 0.31 -11.32 0.25
CA ALA A 196 1.05 -12.49 0.70
C ALA A 196 0.13 -13.70 0.95
N CYS A 197 -1.00 -13.47 1.62
CA CYS A 197 -2.00 -14.49 1.89
C CYS A 197 -2.67 -14.98 0.61
N HIS A 198 -2.99 -14.08 -0.32
CA HIS A 198 -3.60 -14.46 -1.59
C HIS A 198 -2.67 -15.34 -2.44
N VAL A 199 -1.41 -14.92 -2.61
CA VAL A 199 -0.45 -15.60 -3.51
C VAL A 199 0.07 -16.91 -2.94
N SER A 200 0.19 -17.05 -1.61
CA SER A 200 0.86 -18.20 -0.98
C SER A 200 0.10 -18.82 0.18
N GLY A 201 -1.15 -18.40 0.43
CA GLY A 201 -1.99 -18.90 1.51
C GLY A 201 -1.63 -18.38 2.90
N SER A 202 -0.43 -17.83 3.10
CA SER A 202 0.00 -17.22 4.38
C SER A 202 1.22 -16.33 4.21
N VAL A 203 1.42 -15.40 5.15
CA VAL A 203 2.61 -14.55 5.18
C VAL A 203 3.91 -15.36 5.27
N PRO A 204 4.06 -16.37 6.14
CA PRO A 204 5.30 -17.17 6.19
C PRO A 204 5.62 -17.91 4.89
N ALA A 205 4.61 -18.47 4.23
CA ALA A 205 4.79 -19.14 2.94
C ALA A 205 5.23 -18.15 1.85
N PHE A 206 4.64 -16.96 1.82
CA PHE A 206 5.02 -15.92 0.88
C PHE A 206 6.45 -15.41 1.12
N VAL A 207 6.85 -15.20 2.38
CA VAL A 207 8.23 -14.81 2.75
C VAL A 207 9.24 -15.88 2.31
N THR A 208 8.90 -17.16 2.44
CA THR A 208 9.71 -18.25 1.93
C THR A 208 9.90 -18.12 0.42
N ARG A 209 8.83 -17.78 -0.31
CA ARG A 209 8.84 -17.56 -1.75
C ARG A 209 9.66 -16.32 -2.11
N MET A 210 9.49 -15.17 -1.42
CA MET A 210 10.32 -13.97 -1.60
C MET A 210 11.80 -14.29 -1.50
N ASN A 211 12.20 -14.98 -0.44
CA ASN A 211 13.60 -15.40 -0.24
C ASN A 211 14.07 -16.43 -1.30
N GLY A 212 13.16 -17.19 -1.87
CA GLY A 212 13.42 -18.05 -3.03
C GLY A 212 13.79 -17.22 -4.26
N GLU A 213 13.03 -16.18 -4.57
CA GLU A 213 13.32 -15.26 -5.68
C GLU A 213 14.63 -14.50 -5.47
N ILE A 214 14.91 -14.05 -4.25
CA ILE A 214 16.18 -13.41 -3.88
C ILE A 214 17.36 -14.33 -4.16
N ARG A 215 17.29 -15.60 -3.77
CA ARG A 215 18.35 -16.60 -4.09
C ARG A 215 18.49 -16.82 -5.59
N ARG A 216 17.37 -16.89 -6.33
CA ARG A 216 17.36 -17.06 -7.79
C ARG A 216 18.04 -15.88 -8.49
N LEU A 217 17.87 -14.67 -7.95
CA LEU A 217 18.56 -13.44 -8.42
C LEU A 217 20.02 -13.35 -7.97
N GLY A 218 20.54 -14.31 -7.20
CA GLY A 218 21.92 -14.30 -6.73
C GLY A 218 22.23 -13.30 -5.61
N LEU A 219 21.20 -12.69 -5.00
CA LEU A 219 21.34 -11.69 -3.94
C LEU A 219 21.63 -12.37 -2.59
N ARG A 220 22.90 -12.62 -2.32
CA ARG A 220 23.34 -13.46 -1.17
C ARG A 220 23.23 -12.77 0.18
N LYS A 221 23.24 -11.42 0.20
CA LYS A 221 23.21 -10.60 1.42
C LYS A 221 21.79 -10.12 1.77
N THR A 222 20.82 -10.37 0.91
CA THR A 222 19.42 -9.94 1.10
C THR A 222 18.61 -11.05 1.76
N VAL A 223 17.82 -10.70 2.77
CA VAL A 223 16.88 -11.59 3.44
C VAL A 223 15.65 -10.83 3.92
N PHE A 224 14.49 -11.44 3.79
CA PHE A 224 13.23 -10.89 4.28
C PHE A 224 12.60 -11.84 5.31
N VAL A 225 11.97 -11.24 6.33
CA VAL A 225 11.20 -11.94 7.38
C VAL A 225 9.71 -11.60 7.32
N GLU A 226 9.34 -10.53 6.57
CA GLU A 226 7.95 -10.13 6.34
C GLU A 226 7.87 -9.27 5.05
N PRO A 227 6.65 -9.09 4.43
CA PRO A 227 6.52 -8.53 3.10
C PRO A 227 6.36 -7.01 3.05
N SER A 228 6.13 -6.32 4.19
CA SER A 228 5.76 -4.90 4.21
C SER A 228 6.94 -3.95 4.40
N GLY A 229 8.01 -4.40 5.06
CA GLY A 229 9.17 -3.59 5.41
C GLY A 229 9.07 -2.91 6.78
N LEU A 230 8.13 -3.34 7.63
CA LEU A 230 8.03 -2.85 9.01
C LEU A 230 9.10 -3.46 9.92
N SER A 231 9.59 -4.65 9.59
CA SER A 231 10.59 -5.31 10.41
C SER A 231 11.98 -4.80 10.11
N GLU A 232 12.70 -4.41 11.16
CA GLU A 232 14.14 -4.09 11.07
C GLU A 232 15.00 -5.33 10.77
N ASN A 233 14.42 -6.53 10.83
CA ASN A 233 15.12 -7.78 10.49
C ASN A 233 15.13 -8.08 8.99
N ASN A 234 14.38 -7.35 8.16
CA ASN A 234 14.60 -7.33 6.73
C ASN A 234 15.97 -6.69 6.46
N ARG A 235 16.78 -7.28 5.61
CA ARG A 235 18.14 -6.81 5.29
C ARG A 235 18.38 -6.87 3.78
N THR A 236 19.06 -5.85 3.29
CA THR A 236 19.58 -5.80 1.91
C THR A 236 20.86 -4.93 1.89
N THR A 237 21.60 -5.00 0.79
CA THR A 237 22.71 -4.07 0.49
C THR A 237 22.27 -3.08 -0.54
#